data_0ed03b46c7e81ce2c9c91f310022a125
#
_entry.id   0ed03b46c7e81ce2c9c91f310022a125
#
_cell.length_a   1.000
_cell.length_b   1.000
_cell.length_c   1.000
_cell.angle_alpha   90.00
_cell.angle_beta   90.00
_cell.angle_gamma   90.00
#
_symmetry.space_group_name_H-M   'P 1'
#
loop_
_entity.id
_entity.type
_entity.pdbx_description
1 polymer ?
#
loop_
_entity_poly.entity_id
_entity_poly.type
_entity_poly.pdbx_seq_one_letter_code
_entity_poly.pdbx_strand_id
1 'polypeptide(L)'
;RQGDSIKRIIAVCMVFALVPILNSAFYALNSSYYARWFYMPVLILAAMTVSAWEDPSLDLARPARSIAFVMIATLAFALVPVQDATTKEWSLGVLQNPGQYCAVLAFGLGGLAVYHCICRRWQQRRVFARRLLAGVLAFSCLFGIVHIGIGKFGQWNTDSDLVEQYINALALKEDLPEGDWRIDTYKTHDNLGLWLDKSCLQYFGSTAAPSILSFYPALGVKRDVRSQPELSNYALRGLLSVRYLLTTLAHQKQFHAEADEGWAYYDTLDGYVLYENQNYVPMGFTYDYYLTEAQYEDTVTPTRSNLLMRALVLTEEDAVAYGQYLTPLPTAELNDLTYTRYTQDLSLIHI
;
A
#
# COMPACT_ATOMS: atom_id res chain seq x y z
N ARG A 1 37.57 22.12 6.39
CA ARG A 1 37.49 20.72 5.91
C ARG A 1 36.17 20.04 6.28
N GLN A 2 35.65 20.23 7.50
CA GLN A 2 34.39 19.56 7.93
C GLN A 2 33.17 20.09 7.14
N GLY A 3 33.07 21.40 6.92
CA GLY A 3 32.01 22.02 6.13
C GLY A 3 31.98 21.59 4.66
N ASP A 4 33.14 21.25 4.08
CA ASP A 4 33.22 20.79 2.69
C ASP A 4 32.70 19.35 2.53
N SER A 5 32.90 18.50 3.53
CA SER A 5 32.37 17.13 3.54
C SER A 5 30.82 17.12 3.58
N ILE A 6 30.23 17.96 4.42
CA ILE A 6 28.78 18.09 4.52
C ILE A 6 28.16 18.57 3.21
N LYS A 7 28.77 19.56 2.56
CA LYS A 7 28.32 20.06 1.24
C LYS A 7 28.35 18.95 0.18
N ARG A 8 29.40 18.10 0.19
CA ARG A 8 29.49 16.95 -0.73
C ARG A 8 28.40 15.93 -0.47
N ILE A 9 28.12 15.63 0.79
CA ILE A 9 27.02 14.70 1.16
C ILE A 9 25.70 15.23 0.62
N ILE A 10 25.37 16.51 0.85
CA ILE A 10 24.14 17.11 0.33
C ILE A 10 24.11 17.08 -1.21
N ALA A 11 25.22 17.36 -1.89
CA ALA A 11 25.28 17.28 -3.34
C ALA A 11 24.99 15.85 -3.85
N VAL A 12 25.55 14.83 -3.19
CA VAL A 12 25.25 13.42 -3.49
C VAL A 12 23.78 13.11 -3.24
N CYS A 13 23.23 13.54 -2.10
CA CYS A 13 21.80 13.36 -1.81
C CYS A 13 20.92 14.02 -2.88
N MET A 14 21.28 15.19 -3.38
CA MET A 14 20.53 15.86 -4.44
C MET A 14 20.56 15.07 -5.76
N VAL A 15 21.71 14.50 -6.12
CA VAL A 15 21.81 13.62 -7.30
C VAL A 15 20.91 12.39 -7.14
N PHE A 16 20.96 11.76 -5.97
CA PHE A 16 20.09 10.61 -5.66
C PHE A 16 18.61 10.99 -5.66
N ALA A 17 18.26 12.19 -5.23
CA ALA A 17 16.88 12.66 -5.27
C ALA A 17 16.35 12.91 -6.69
N LEU A 18 17.20 13.39 -7.59
CA LEU A 18 16.81 13.78 -8.94
C LEU A 18 16.83 12.64 -9.96
N VAL A 19 17.66 11.62 -9.73
CA VAL A 19 17.80 10.49 -10.66
C VAL A 19 16.96 9.31 -10.14
N PRO A 20 15.87 8.92 -10.83
CA PRO A 20 14.92 7.91 -10.32
C PRO A 20 15.56 6.59 -9.91
N ILE A 21 16.48 6.06 -10.72
CA ILE A 21 17.18 4.81 -10.42
C ILE A 21 18.04 4.91 -9.15
N LEU A 22 18.73 6.05 -8.96
CA LEU A 22 19.53 6.28 -7.75
C LEU A 22 18.65 6.52 -6.54
N ASN A 23 17.50 7.18 -6.70
CA ASN A 23 16.51 7.36 -5.66
C ASN A 23 16.00 6.01 -5.16
N SER A 24 15.72 5.08 -6.06
CA SER A 24 15.22 3.75 -5.73
C SER A 24 16.25 2.87 -5.00
N ALA A 25 17.54 3.25 -4.97
CA ALA A 25 18.56 2.54 -4.21
C ALA A 25 18.25 2.48 -2.71
N PHE A 26 17.53 3.48 -2.16
CA PHE A 26 17.04 3.48 -0.78
C PHE A 26 15.83 2.56 -0.54
N TYR A 27 15.35 1.93 -1.59
CA TYR A 27 14.27 0.94 -1.57
C TYR A 27 14.68 -0.31 -2.34
N ALA A 28 15.88 -0.80 -2.10
CA ALA A 28 16.47 -1.99 -2.70
C ALA A 28 16.36 -2.04 -4.25
N LEU A 29 16.52 -0.88 -4.91
CA LEU A 29 16.41 -0.73 -6.37
C LEU A 29 15.04 -1.15 -6.96
N ASN A 30 14.02 -1.22 -6.13
CA ASN A 30 12.64 -1.40 -6.59
C ASN A 30 12.21 -0.15 -7.36
N SER A 31 11.98 -0.23 -8.64
CA SER A 31 11.79 0.82 -9.65
C SER A 31 10.87 2.02 -9.29
N SER A 32 10.37 2.08 -8.07
CA SER A 32 9.53 3.16 -7.54
C SER A 32 10.37 4.32 -7.01
N TYR A 33 9.92 5.54 -7.28
CA TYR A 33 10.47 6.73 -6.64
C TYR A 33 10.16 6.70 -5.14
N TYR A 34 11.20 6.83 -4.29
CA TYR A 34 11.08 6.67 -2.85
C TYR A 34 11.51 7.94 -2.11
N ALA A 35 10.60 8.59 -1.43
CA ALA A 35 10.84 9.87 -0.77
C ALA A 35 11.10 9.77 0.75
N ARG A 36 10.89 8.61 1.37
CA ARG A 36 11.00 8.47 2.85
C ARG A 36 12.38 8.74 3.40
N TRP A 37 13.45 8.56 2.63
CA TRP A 37 14.82 8.86 3.06
C TRP A 37 15.14 10.36 3.11
N PHE A 38 14.28 11.23 2.56
CA PHE A 38 14.49 12.68 2.50
C PHE A 38 14.60 13.34 3.88
N TYR A 39 14.16 12.68 4.95
CA TYR A 39 14.40 13.17 6.31
C TYR A 39 15.90 13.34 6.62
N MET A 40 16.79 12.52 6.03
CA MET A 40 18.23 12.61 6.24
C MET A 40 18.83 13.91 5.67
N PRO A 41 18.67 14.24 4.37
CA PRO A 41 19.15 15.52 3.86
C PRO A 41 18.46 16.72 4.52
N VAL A 42 17.18 16.62 4.90
CA VAL A 42 16.50 17.70 5.65
C VAL A 42 17.16 17.93 7.01
N LEU A 43 17.51 16.89 7.75
CA LEU A 43 18.22 17.00 9.02
C LEU A 43 19.62 17.63 8.83
N ILE A 44 20.36 17.22 7.80
CA ILE A 44 21.68 17.79 7.48
C ILE A 44 21.55 19.27 7.10
N LEU A 45 20.56 19.63 6.31
CA LEU A 45 20.29 21.04 5.95
C LEU A 45 19.91 21.87 7.19
N ALA A 46 19.15 21.32 8.13
CA ALA A 46 18.85 21.98 9.39
C ALA A 46 20.13 22.24 10.22
N ALA A 47 21.00 21.24 10.35
CA ALA A 47 22.28 21.39 11.04
C ALA A 47 23.17 22.43 10.35
N MET A 48 23.24 22.45 9.03
CA MET A 48 23.96 23.47 8.27
C MET A 48 23.37 24.88 8.51
N THR A 49 22.06 24.98 8.60
CA THR A 49 21.39 26.26 8.88
C THR A 49 21.78 26.81 10.26
N VAL A 50 21.79 25.96 11.29
CA VAL A 50 22.25 26.35 12.64
C VAL A 50 23.69 26.82 12.60
N SER A 51 24.59 26.06 11.96
CA SER A 51 26.01 26.44 11.84
C SER A 51 26.19 27.76 11.06
N ALA A 52 25.41 27.97 9.99
CA ALA A 52 25.44 29.22 9.25
C ALA A 52 24.89 30.40 10.07
N TRP A 53 23.98 30.15 10.98
CA TRP A 53 23.43 31.19 11.87
C TRP A 53 24.45 31.73 12.85
N GLU A 54 25.39 30.92 13.27
CA GLU A 54 26.45 31.31 14.19
C GLU A 54 27.55 32.17 13.56
N ASP A 55 27.60 32.24 12.22
CA ASP A 55 28.56 33.03 11.46
C ASP A 55 28.00 34.42 11.10
N PRO A 56 28.39 35.49 11.78
CA PRO A 56 27.88 36.84 11.51
C PRO A 56 28.37 37.42 10.17
N SER A 57 29.37 36.81 9.55
CA SER A 57 29.93 37.27 8.26
C SER A 57 29.08 36.82 7.06
N LEU A 58 28.18 35.88 7.22
CA LEU A 58 27.36 35.34 6.12
C LEU A 58 26.20 36.29 5.76
N ASP A 59 26.04 36.57 4.48
CA ASP A 59 24.84 37.21 3.93
C ASP A 59 23.73 36.18 3.77
N LEU A 60 22.87 36.09 4.79
CA LEU A 60 21.75 35.14 4.83
C LEU A 60 20.65 35.47 3.77
N ALA A 61 20.64 36.67 3.18
CA ALA A 61 19.71 37.04 2.14
C ALA A 61 20.10 36.50 0.74
N ARG A 62 21.39 36.23 0.53
CA ARG A 62 21.93 35.82 -0.77
C ARG A 62 21.40 34.47 -1.25
N PRO A 63 21.32 33.42 -0.43
CA PRO A 63 20.83 32.08 -0.85
C PRO A 63 19.39 32.11 -1.35
N ALA A 64 18.53 32.99 -0.82
CA ALA A 64 17.14 33.07 -1.21
C ALA A 64 16.93 33.31 -2.72
N ARG A 65 17.79 34.12 -3.34
CA ARG A 65 17.73 34.38 -4.79
C ARG A 65 18.12 33.17 -5.61
N SER A 66 19.17 32.45 -5.19
CA SER A 66 19.59 31.22 -5.88
C SER A 66 18.53 30.12 -5.80
N ILE A 67 17.92 29.95 -4.62
CA ILE A 67 16.82 28.99 -4.42
C ILE A 67 15.61 29.40 -5.26
N ALA A 68 15.23 30.66 -5.28
CA ALA A 68 14.13 31.16 -6.10
C ALA A 68 14.37 30.90 -7.58
N PHE A 69 15.60 31.12 -8.06
CA PHE A 69 15.97 30.82 -9.45
C PHE A 69 15.81 29.32 -9.77
N VAL A 70 16.29 28.43 -8.89
CA VAL A 70 16.15 26.99 -9.07
C VAL A 70 14.66 26.59 -9.07
N MET A 71 13.87 27.13 -8.16
CA MET A 71 12.42 26.85 -8.10
C MET A 71 11.71 27.31 -9.40
N ILE A 72 12.06 28.50 -9.93
CA ILE A 72 11.49 28.98 -11.20
C ILE A 72 11.96 28.10 -12.37
N ALA A 73 13.23 27.66 -12.36
CA ALA A 73 13.75 26.79 -13.41
C ALA A 73 13.01 25.44 -13.47
N THR A 74 12.43 24.96 -12.34
CA THR A 74 11.62 23.73 -12.35
C THR A 74 10.33 23.89 -13.17
N LEU A 75 9.86 25.12 -13.44
CA LEU A 75 8.74 25.35 -14.37
C LEU A 75 9.02 24.83 -15.78
N ALA A 76 10.30 24.76 -16.20
CA ALA A 76 10.64 24.20 -17.49
C ALA A 76 10.16 22.76 -17.65
N PHE A 77 10.14 21.98 -16.58
CA PHE A 77 9.62 20.60 -16.59
C PHE A 77 8.09 20.54 -16.83
N ALA A 78 7.37 21.59 -16.46
CA ALA A 78 5.94 21.69 -16.76
C ALA A 78 5.64 21.84 -18.26
N LEU A 79 6.63 22.23 -19.06
CA LEU A 79 6.50 22.46 -20.49
C LEU A 79 7.10 21.31 -21.35
N VAL A 80 7.64 20.28 -20.71
CA VAL A 80 8.17 19.12 -21.44
C VAL A 80 7.02 18.34 -22.05
N PRO A 81 6.98 18.10 -23.36
CA PRO A 81 5.98 17.24 -23.97
C PRO A 81 6.18 15.79 -23.55
N VAL A 82 5.13 15.11 -23.14
CA VAL A 82 5.11 13.70 -22.73
C VAL A 82 4.07 12.97 -23.54
N GLN A 83 4.40 11.79 -24.02
CA GLN A 83 3.47 10.90 -24.68
C GLN A 83 2.90 9.91 -23.67
N ASP A 84 1.60 9.82 -23.57
CA ASP A 84 0.93 8.79 -22.77
C ASP A 84 1.25 7.40 -23.31
N ALA A 85 1.68 6.49 -22.43
CA ALA A 85 2.10 5.14 -22.82
C ALA A 85 0.92 4.30 -23.38
N THR A 86 -0.30 4.58 -22.94
CA THR A 86 -1.51 3.81 -23.26
C THR A 86 -2.23 4.41 -24.45
N THR A 87 -2.56 5.73 -24.40
CA THR A 87 -3.34 6.40 -25.44
C THR A 87 -2.49 6.89 -26.62
N LYS A 88 -1.16 6.95 -26.45
CA LYS A 88 -0.21 7.53 -27.43
C LYS A 88 -0.44 9.00 -27.75
N GLU A 89 -1.28 9.68 -26.98
CA GLU A 89 -1.52 11.12 -27.14
C GLU A 89 -0.38 11.93 -26.52
N TRP A 90 -0.07 13.08 -27.14
CA TRP A 90 0.92 14.01 -26.61
C TRP A 90 0.24 15.02 -25.72
N SER A 91 0.74 15.18 -24.50
CA SER A 91 0.35 16.22 -23.56
C SER A 91 1.54 17.07 -23.16
N LEU A 92 1.27 18.34 -22.81
CA LEU A 92 2.31 19.22 -22.25
C LEU A 92 2.36 19.03 -20.74
N GLY A 93 3.57 18.73 -20.25
CA GLY A 93 3.87 18.68 -18.83
C GLY A 93 3.95 17.29 -18.24
N VAL A 94 5.01 17.09 -17.44
CA VAL A 94 5.25 15.84 -16.66
C VAL A 94 4.46 15.85 -15.34
N LEU A 95 3.71 16.90 -15.06
CA LEU A 95 3.08 17.12 -13.76
C LEU A 95 1.75 16.38 -13.65
N GLN A 96 1.68 15.42 -12.75
CA GLN A 96 0.42 14.71 -12.45
C GLN A 96 -0.64 15.65 -11.84
N ASN A 97 -0.21 16.62 -11.00
CA ASN A 97 -1.08 17.57 -10.31
C ASN A 97 -0.58 19.02 -10.49
N PRO A 98 -0.80 19.66 -11.65
CA PRO A 98 -0.25 20.98 -11.95
C PRO A 98 -0.75 22.07 -10.99
N GLY A 99 -2.00 22.00 -10.51
CA GLY A 99 -2.55 22.93 -9.54
C GLY A 99 -1.82 22.86 -8.19
N GLN A 100 -1.56 21.69 -7.69
CA GLN A 100 -0.79 21.48 -6.45
C GLN A 100 0.65 21.95 -6.61
N TYR A 101 1.28 21.65 -7.73
CA TYR A 101 2.63 22.13 -8.03
C TYR A 101 2.71 23.66 -8.06
N CYS A 102 1.81 24.31 -8.76
CA CYS A 102 1.76 25.78 -8.83
C CYS A 102 1.53 26.42 -7.45
N ALA A 103 0.67 25.82 -6.62
CA ALA A 103 0.43 26.28 -5.26
C ALA A 103 1.71 26.16 -4.40
N VAL A 104 2.38 25.02 -4.42
CA VAL A 104 3.64 24.79 -3.70
C VAL A 104 4.73 25.76 -4.17
N LEU A 105 4.84 25.98 -5.48
CA LEU A 105 5.80 26.92 -6.05
C LEU A 105 5.50 28.37 -5.62
N ALA A 106 4.24 28.80 -5.69
CA ALA A 106 3.83 30.15 -5.28
C ALA A 106 4.10 30.40 -3.78
N PHE A 107 3.75 29.44 -2.93
CA PHE A 107 4.07 29.48 -1.51
C PHE A 107 5.58 29.50 -1.25
N GLY A 108 6.34 28.64 -1.92
CA GLY A 108 7.79 28.59 -1.77
C GLY A 108 8.45 29.92 -2.14
N LEU A 109 8.08 30.50 -3.30
CA LEU A 109 8.58 31.82 -3.74
C LEU A 109 8.14 32.94 -2.79
N GLY A 110 6.88 32.91 -2.34
CA GLY A 110 6.36 33.86 -1.34
C GLY A 110 7.14 33.79 -0.02
N GLY A 111 7.39 32.59 0.48
CA GLY A 111 8.20 32.35 1.68
C GLY A 111 9.65 32.84 1.53
N LEU A 112 10.27 32.59 0.38
CA LEU A 112 11.61 33.11 0.08
C LEU A 112 11.65 34.62 -0.01
N ALA A 113 10.60 35.26 -0.55
CA ALA A 113 10.50 36.71 -0.60
C ALA A 113 10.40 37.30 0.81
N VAL A 114 9.54 36.75 1.67
CA VAL A 114 9.43 37.15 3.08
C VAL A 114 10.74 36.95 3.81
N TYR A 115 11.37 35.77 3.67
CA TYR A 115 12.67 35.48 4.23
C TYR A 115 13.73 36.50 3.79
N HIS A 116 13.82 36.76 2.47
CA HIS A 116 14.75 37.73 1.91
C HIS A 116 14.55 39.14 2.49
N CYS A 117 13.29 39.58 2.58
CA CYS A 117 12.95 40.87 3.17
C CYS A 117 13.38 40.95 4.62
N ILE A 118 13.10 39.92 5.43
CA ILE A 118 13.48 39.87 6.84
C ILE A 118 15.02 39.94 6.98
N CYS A 119 15.76 39.14 6.21
CA CYS A 119 17.22 39.15 6.25
C CYS A 119 17.76 40.53 5.85
N ARG A 120 17.32 41.10 4.73
CA ARG A 120 17.80 42.41 4.26
C ARG A 120 17.56 43.54 5.23
N ARG A 121 16.41 43.54 5.95
CA ARG A 121 16.01 44.64 6.80
C ARG A 121 16.49 44.53 8.23
N TRP A 122 16.66 43.31 8.75
CA TRP A 122 16.87 43.11 10.19
C TRP A 122 18.08 42.23 10.55
N GLN A 123 18.83 41.64 9.59
CA GLN A 123 19.91 40.70 9.89
C GLN A 123 20.92 41.23 10.93
N GLN A 124 21.25 42.52 10.90
CA GLN A 124 22.19 43.13 11.83
C GLN A 124 21.51 43.74 13.07
N ARG A 125 20.23 43.53 13.28
CA ARG A 125 19.50 44.07 14.42
C ARG A 125 19.23 43.03 15.48
N ARG A 126 19.19 43.44 16.76
CA ARG A 126 18.90 42.56 17.91
C ARG A 126 17.55 41.82 17.78
N VAL A 127 16.62 42.35 17.01
CA VAL A 127 15.28 41.75 16.80
C VAL A 127 15.23 40.70 15.68
N PHE A 128 16.34 40.47 14.97
CA PHE A 128 16.38 39.60 13.78
C PHE A 128 15.88 38.18 14.06
N ALA A 129 16.46 37.51 15.05
CA ALA A 129 16.08 36.14 15.39
C ALA A 129 14.58 35.99 15.71
N ARG A 130 14.03 36.94 16.51
CA ARG A 130 12.61 36.92 16.84
C ARG A 130 11.72 37.16 15.62
N ARG A 131 12.10 38.10 14.73
CA ARG A 131 11.34 38.39 13.49
C ARG A 131 11.40 37.21 12.52
N LEU A 132 12.55 36.58 12.37
CA LEU A 132 12.70 35.44 11.49
C LEU A 132 11.93 34.23 12.03
N LEU A 133 12.04 33.92 13.32
CA LEU A 133 11.27 32.83 13.93
C LEU A 133 9.76 33.05 13.76
N ALA A 134 9.27 34.27 14.06
CA ALA A 134 7.85 34.58 13.88
C ALA A 134 7.41 34.44 12.40
N GLY A 135 8.23 34.92 11.46
CA GLY A 135 7.95 34.79 10.03
C GLY A 135 7.93 33.35 9.55
N VAL A 136 8.90 32.53 9.96
CA VAL A 136 8.98 31.10 9.62
C VAL A 136 7.79 30.35 10.22
N LEU A 137 7.46 30.56 11.48
CA LEU A 137 6.30 29.90 12.12
C LEU A 137 4.98 30.29 11.43
N ALA A 138 4.75 31.58 11.22
CA ALA A 138 3.54 32.04 10.54
C ALA A 138 3.42 31.46 9.13
N PHE A 139 4.53 31.46 8.39
CA PHE A 139 4.57 30.88 7.04
C PHE A 139 4.34 29.37 7.05
N SER A 140 4.99 28.63 7.96
CA SER A 140 4.83 27.17 8.08
C SER A 140 3.39 26.77 8.44
N CYS A 141 2.77 27.52 9.37
CA CYS A 141 1.36 27.31 9.72
C CYS A 141 0.44 27.57 8.51
N LEU A 142 0.65 28.70 7.81
CA LEU A 142 -0.16 29.06 6.64
C LEU A 142 0.01 28.03 5.51
N PHE A 143 1.25 27.65 5.23
CA PHE A 143 1.55 26.61 4.23
C PHE A 143 0.91 25.28 4.61
N GLY A 144 1.04 24.87 5.89
CA GLY A 144 0.44 23.63 6.38
C GLY A 144 -1.08 23.60 6.21
N ILE A 145 -1.77 24.70 6.59
CA ILE A 145 -3.22 24.84 6.42
C ILE A 145 -3.61 24.71 4.94
N VAL A 146 -2.93 25.45 4.07
CA VAL A 146 -3.24 25.45 2.63
C VAL A 146 -2.89 24.11 2.00
N HIS A 147 -1.75 23.51 2.35
CA HIS A 147 -1.33 22.23 1.81
C HIS A 147 -2.28 21.08 2.22
N ILE A 148 -2.68 21.04 3.49
CA ILE A 148 -3.70 20.10 3.98
C ILE A 148 -5.04 20.36 3.28
N GLY A 149 -5.42 21.64 3.13
CA GLY A 149 -6.64 22.03 2.42
C GLY A 149 -6.62 21.53 0.98
N ILE A 150 -5.55 21.77 0.22
CA ILE A 150 -5.40 21.31 -1.16
C ILE A 150 -5.41 19.79 -1.23
N GLY A 151 -4.70 19.10 -0.32
CA GLY A 151 -4.72 17.65 -0.25
C GLY A 151 -6.11 17.09 0.03
N LYS A 152 -6.80 17.66 1.02
CA LYS A 152 -8.14 17.24 1.40
C LYS A 152 -9.18 17.57 0.33
N PHE A 153 -9.08 18.73 -0.30
CA PHE A 153 -10.05 19.18 -1.29
C PHE A 153 -9.69 18.81 -2.74
N GLY A 154 -8.47 18.45 -3.05
CA GLY A 154 -8.04 18.00 -4.39
C GLY A 154 -8.14 16.50 -4.64
N GLN A 155 -8.22 15.70 -3.58
CA GLN A 155 -8.37 14.23 -3.66
C GLN A 155 -9.78 13.75 -3.25
N TRP A 156 -10.77 14.52 -3.56
CA TRP A 156 -12.13 14.46 -3.03
C TRP A 156 -12.90 13.15 -3.21
N ASN A 157 -12.42 12.22 -4.02
CA ASN A 157 -13.22 11.04 -4.38
C ASN A 157 -12.72 9.73 -3.77
N THR A 158 -11.61 9.72 -3.02
CA THR A 158 -11.07 8.45 -2.51
C THR A 158 -11.31 8.22 -1.02
N ASP A 159 -11.53 9.28 -0.23
CA ASP A 159 -11.60 9.16 1.23
C ASP A 159 -12.92 9.67 1.84
N SER A 160 -13.86 10.21 1.04
CA SER A 160 -15.18 10.61 1.55
C SER A 160 -15.93 9.44 2.17
N ASP A 161 -15.76 8.26 1.57
CA ASP A 161 -16.45 7.05 1.98
C ASP A 161 -15.74 6.32 3.15
N LEU A 162 -14.49 6.70 3.48
CA LEU A 162 -13.72 6.01 4.53
C LEU A 162 -14.38 6.15 5.92
N VAL A 163 -14.80 7.36 6.26
CA VAL A 163 -15.44 7.62 7.56
C VAL A 163 -16.79 6.93 7.63
N GLU A 164 -17.56 6.98 6.53
CA GLU A 164 -18.83 6.27 6.43
C GLU A 164 -18.63 4.75 6.55
N GLN A 165 -17.70 4.19 5.78
CA GLN A 165 -17.36 2.76 5.87
C GLN A 165 -16.91 2.37 7.27
N TYR A 166 -16.15 3.21 7.96
CA TYR A 166 -15.73 2.94 9.35
C TYR A 166 -16.91 2.92 10.32
N ILE A 167 -17.80 3.92 10.25
CA ILE A 167 -19.00 3.99 11.10
C ILE A 167 -19.89 2.77 10.84
N ASN A 168 -20.13 2.45 9.57
CA ASN A 168 -20.94 1.31 9.16
C ASN A 168 -20.30 -0.02 9.60
N ALA A 169 -18.96 -0.13 9.54
CA ALA A 169 -18.28 -1.32 10.04
C ALA A 169 -18.41 -1.49 11.57
N LEU A 170 -18.40 -0.40 12.33
CA LEU A 170 -18.61 -0.48 13.78
C LEU A 170 -20.04 -0.92 14.13
N ALA A 171 -21.03 -0.50 13.36
CA ALA A 171 -22.41 -0.97 13.53
C ALA A 171 -22.52 -2.45 13.12
N LEU A 172 -22.04 -2.80 11.94
CA LEU A 172 -22.03 -4.18 11.43
C LEU A 172 -21.37 -5.18 12.39
N LYS A 173 -20.32 -4.75 13.12
CA LYS A 173 -19.63 -5.61 14.10
C LYS A 173 -20.57 -6.22 15.12
N GLU A 174 -21.58 -5.47 15.57
CA GLU A 174 -22.54 -5.91 16.57
C GLU A 174 -23.58 -6.90 15.99
N ASP A 175 -23.81 -6.84 14.68
CA ASP A 175 -24.83 -7.64 13.98
C ASP A 175 -24.23 -8.87 13.26
N LEU A 176 -22.91 -9.01 13.24
CA LEU A 176 -22.27 -10.18 12.65
C LEU A 176 -22.55 -11.46 13.47
N PRO A 177 -22.78 -12.60 12.79
CA PRO A 177 -22.94 -13.87 13.48
C PRO A 177 -21.75 -14.21 14.38
N GLU A 178 -22.02 -14.81 15.53
CA GLU A 178 -20.98 -15.32 16.43
C GLU A 178 -20.27 -16.55 15.85
N GLY A 179 -19.03 -16.78 16.26
CA GLY A 179 -18.26 -17.97 15.92
C GLY A 179 -16.82 -17.67 15.46
N ASP A 180 -16.05 -18.76 15.40
CA ASP A 180 -14.65 -18.75 14.96
C ASP A 180 -14.56 -18.99 13.44
N TRP A 181 -14.63 -17.93 12.67
CA TRP A 181 -14.53 -17.93 11.22
C TRP A 181 -13.84 -16.68 10.73
N ARG A 182 -13.36 -16.71 9.49
CA ARG A 182 -12.74 -15.57 8.83
C ARG A 182 -13.70 -14.94 7.85
N ILE A 183 -13.42 -13.67 7.54
CA ILE A 183 -14.07 -12.93 6.47
C ILE A 183 -13.14 -12.77 5.27
N ASP A 184 -13.74 -12.52 4.13
CA ASP A 184 -13.08 -11.91 2.99
C ASP A 184 -13.80 -10.62 2.61
N THR A 185 -13.17 -9.78 1.81
CA THR A 185 -13.75 -8.51 1.39
C THR A 185 -13.53 -8.29 -0.10
N TYR A 186 -14.47 -7.62 -0.75
CA TYR A 186 -14.37 -7.29 -2.16
C TYR A 186 -14.61 -5.79 -2.37
N LYS A 187 -13.55 -5.09 -2.84
CA LYS A 187 -13.57 -3.64 -3.11
C LYS A 187 -14.09 -2.79 -1.94
N THR A 188 -13.68 -3.16 -0.75
CA THR A 188 -13.87 -2.39 0.48
C THR A 188 -12.54 -1.78 0.93
N HIS A 189 -12.50 -1.15 2.09
CA HIS A 189 -11.26 -0.71 2.69
C HIS A 189 -10.34 -1.90 3.01
N ASP A 190 -9.04 -1.77 2.74
CA ASP A 190 -8.05 -2.85 2.82
C ASP A 190 -8.00 -3.58 4.18
N ASN A 191 -8.30 -2.90 5.26
CA ASN A 191 -8.23 -3.45 6.62
C ASN A 191 -9.59 -3.45 7.33
N LEU A 192 -10.68 -3.64 6.59
CA LEU A 192 -12.03 -3.72 7.15
C LEU A 192 -12.13 -4.76 8.27
N GLY A 193 -11.44 -5.90 8.14
CA GLY A 193 -11.40 -6.93 9.18
C GLY A 193 -10.93 -6.43 10.54
N LEU A 194 -10.02 -5.46 10.61
CA LEU A 194 -9.59 -4.87 11.88
C LEU A 194 -10.68 -4.07 12.56
N TRP A 195 -11.56 -3.42 11.79
CA TRP A 195 -12.68 -2.67 12.34
C TRP A 195 -13.78 -3.61 12.87
N LEU A 196 -13.95 -4.74 12.19
CA LEU A 196 -14.92 -5.78 12.55
C LEU A 196 -14.43 -6.73 13.64
N ASP A 197 -13.17 -6.61 14.06
CA ASP A 197 -12.53 -7.56 14.99
C ASP A 197 -12.61 -9.02 14.50
N LYS A 198 -12.46 -9.19 13.18
CA LYS A 198 -12.46 -10.49 12.50
C LYS A 198 -11.19 -10.68 11.68
N SER A 199 -10.67 -11.90 11.73
CA SER A 199 -9.57 -12.27 10.82
C SER A 199 -10.04 -12.19 9.37
N CYS A 200 -9.29 -11.47 8.53
CA CYS A 200 -9.64 -11.22 7.15
C CYS A 200 -8.58 -11.80 6.20
N LEU A 201 -9.03 -12.33 5.06
CA LEU A 201 -8.13 -12.84 4.03
C LEU A 201 -7.41 -11.70 3.31
N GLN A 202 -8.11 -10.62 3.03
CA GLN A 202 -7.52 -9.41 2.46
C GLN A 202 -6.96 -8.52 3.56
N TYR A 203 -5.68 -8.18 3.39
CA TYR A 203 -4.95 -7.47 4.42
C TYR A 203 -3.88 -6.56 3.80
N PHE A 204 -3.76 -5.35 4.33
CA PHE A 204 -2.66 -4.42 4.06
C PHE A 204 -1.80 -4.27 5.33
N GLY A 205 -0.52 -4.62 5.21
CA GLY A 205 0.44 -4.45 6.29
C GLY A 205 1.87 -4.56 5.80
N SER A 206 2.71 -3.65 6.26
CA SER A 206 4.13 -3.59 5.87
C SER A 206 4.96 -4.72 6.48
N THR A 207 4.45 -5.36 7.52
CA THR A 207 5.08 -6.53 8.14
C THR A 207 4.20 -7.75 7.93
N ALA A 208 4.79 -8.84 7.48
CA ALA A 208 4.11 -10.12 7.32
C ALA A 208 4.99 -11.23 7.89
N ALA A 209 4.35 -12.29 8.42
CA ALA A 209 5.09 -13.47 8.85
C ALA A 209 5.79 -14.13 7.65
N PRO A 210 7.00 -14.70 7.81
CA PRO A 210 7.70 -15.39 6.73
C PRO A 210 6.86 -16.49 6.09
N SER A 211 6.05 -17.22 6.88
CA SER A 211 5.13 -18.25 6.40
C SER A 211 4.10 -17.71 5.39
N ILE A 212 3.59 -16.50 5.59
CA ILE A 212 2.68 -15.84 4.63
C ILE A 212 3.42 -15.49 3.33
N LEU A 213 4.67 -15.03 3.45
CA LEU A 213 5.50 -14.67 2.30
C LEU A 213 5.92 -15.88 1.45
N SER A 214 5.91 -17.09 2.00
CA SER A 214 6.12 -18.33 1.25
C SER A 214 4.82 -18.96 0.74
N PHE A 215 3.78 -18.97 1.57
CA PHE A 215 2.52 -19.64 1.27
C PHE A 215 1.76 -19.00 0.07
N TYR A 216 1.55 -17.70 0.07
CA TYR A 216 0.80 -17.05 -1.01
C TYR A 216 1.45 -17.19 -2.39
N PRO A 217 2.77 -16.93 -2.57
CA PRO A 217 3.42 -17.15 -3.85
C PRO A 217 3.37 -18.60 -4.33
N ALA A 218 3.43 -19.58 -3.42
CA ALA A 218 3.28 -20.99 -3.76
C ALA A 218 1.91 -21.30 -4.38
N LEU A 219 0.89 -20.50 -4.07
CA LEU A 219 -0.45 -20.59 -4.63
C LEU A 219 -0.67 -19.63 -5.83
N GLY A 220 0.39 -18.96 -6.30
CA GLY A 220 0.28 -17.98 -7.38
C GLY A 220 -0.33 -16.63 -6.95
N VAL A 221 -0.56 -16.43 -5.68
CA VAL A 221 -1.09 -15.16 -5.14
C VAL A 221 0.07 -14.21 -4.86
N LYS A 222 0.05 -13.05 -5.48
CA LYS A 222 1.04 -12.02 -5.19
C LYS A 222 0.88 -11.52 -3.76
N ARG A 223 1.97 -11.57 -3.00
CA ARG A 223 2.04 -11.00 -1.66
C ARG A 223 3.20 -10.01 -1.58
N ASP A 224 2.85 -8.74 -1.40
CA ASP A 224 3.81 -7.68 -1.04
C ASP A 224 3.36 -7.02 0.28
N VAL A 225 2.99 -5.73 0.28
CA VAL A 225 2.35 -5.07 1.43
C VAL A 225 0.84 -5.36 1.49
N ARG A 226 0.27 -5.97 0.47
CA ARG A 226 -1.14 -6.36 0.39
C ARG A 226 -1.27 -7.86 0.17
N SER A 227 -2.32 -8.43 0.75
CA SER A 227 -2.85 -9.75 0.41
C SER A 227 -4.22 -9.55 -0.19
N GLN A 228 -4.36 -9.81 -1.48
CA GLN A 228 -5.63 -9.67 -2.20
C GLN A 228 -5.77 -10.84 -3.18
N PRO A 229 -6.07 -12.06 -2.70
CA PRO A 229 -6.34 -13.19 -3.57
C PRO A 229 -7.52 -12.89 -4.48
N GLU A 230 -7.39 -13.20 -5.76
CA GLU A 230 -8.48 -13.06 -6.72
C GLU A 230 -9.69 -13.91 -6.30
N LEU A 231 -10.90 -13.48 -6.65
CA LEU A 231 -12.13 -14.24 -6.34
C LEU A 231 -12.10 -15.65 -6.95
N SER A 232 -11.47 -15.77 -8.10
CA SER A 232 -11.24 -17.05 -8.79
C SER A 232 -10.46 -18.07 -7.94
N ASN A 233 -9.68 -17.66 -6.94
CA ASN A 233 -9.05 -18.55 -5.97
C ASN A 233 -10.04 -18.98 -4.87
N TYR A 234 -11.21 -19.49 -5.27
CA TYR A 234 -12.30 -19.80 -4.34
C TYR A 234 -11.92 -20.85 -3.29
N ALA A 235 -11.21 -21.91 -3.67
CA ALA A 235 -10.78 -22.98 -2.75
C ALA A 235 -9.93 -22.46 -1.58
N LEU A 236 -9.15 -21.39 -1.80
CA LEU A 236 -8.39 -20.75 -0.75
C LEU A 236 -9.31 -20.22 0.39
N ARG A 237 -10.52 -19.80 0.05
CA ARG A 237 -11.51 -19.33 1.03
C ARG A 237 -11.99 -20.49 1.91
N GLY A 238 -12.25 -21.66 1.34
CA GLY A 238 -12.54 -22.87 2.09
C GLY A 238 -11.38 -23.27 3.01
N LEU A 239 -10.17 -23.38 2.45
CA LEU A 239 -8.95 -23.76 3.18
C LEU A 239 -8.67 -22.83 4.38
N LEU A 240 -8.92 -21.54 4.23
CA LEU A 240 -8.69 -20.56 5.28
C LEU A 240 -9.93 -20.27 6.13
N SER A 241 -10.96 -21.09 6.06
CA SER A 241 -12.19 -21.00 6.89
C SER A 241 -12.89 -19.63 6.74
N VAL A 242 -12.93 -19.11 5.52
CA VAL A 242 -13.70 -17.89 5.21
C VAL A 242 -15.17 -18.27 5.09
N ARG A 243 -15.98 -17.77 6.00
CA ARG A 243 -17.41 -18.02 6.00
C ARG A 243 -18.20 -16.93 5.28
N TYR A 244 -17.84 -15.67 5.51
CA TYR A 244 -18.54 -14.55 4.91
C TYR A 244 -17.61 -13.70 4.06
N LEU A 245 -18.16 -13.18 2.95
CA LEU A 245 -17.53 -12.15 2.12
C LEU A 245 -18.39 -10.90 2.16
N LEU A 246 -17.72 -9.77 2.36
CA LEU A 246 -18.34 -8.46 2.44
C LEU A 246 -18.00 -7.61 1.21
N THR A 247 -19.01 -6.95 0.67
CA THR A 247 -18.83 -5.91 -0.35
C THR A 247 -19.75 -4.73 -0.05
N THR A 248 -19.59 -3.62 -0.77
CA THR A 248 -20.54 -2.51 -0.67
C THR A 248 -21.65 -2.64 -1.70
N LEU A 249 -22.79 -1.96 -1.48
CA LEU A 249 -23.90 -1.90 -2.44
C LEU A 249 -23.44 -1.42 -3.83
N ALA A 250 -22.48 -0.49 -3.86
CA ALA A 250 -21.93 0.04 -5.12
C ALA A 250 -21.20 -1.04 -5.96
N HIS A 251 -20.58 -2.00 -5.30
CA HIS A 251 -19.78 -3.04 -5.96
C HIS A 251 -20.49 -4.40 -6.11
N GLN A 252 -21.73 -4.51 -5.62
CA GLN A 252 -22.50 -5.75 -5.64
C GLN A 252 -22.63 -6.35 -7.06
N LYS A 253 -22.97 -5.53 -8.06
CA LYS A 253 -23.12 -5.99 -9.45
C LYS A 253 -21.80 -6.52 -10.03
N GLN A 254 -20.70 -5.88 -9.71
CA GLN A 254 -19.39 -6.31 -10.16
C GLN A 254 -18.97 -7.61 -9.47
N PHE A 255 -19.25 -7.73 -8.18
CA PHE A 255 -19.02 -8.96 -7.44
C PHE A 255 -19.75 -10.14 -8.10
N HIS A 256 -21.04 -10.01 -8.41
CA HIS A 256 -21.79 -11.06 -9.08
C HIS A 256 -21.27 -11.43 -10.48
N ALA A 257 -20.62 -10.52 -11.18
CA ALA A 257 -20.03 -10.80 -12.48
C ALA A 257 -18.68 -11.53 -12.40
N GLU A 258 -17.98 -11.42 -11.26
CA GLU A 258 -16.63 -11.94 -11.07
C GLU A 258 -16.57 -13.13 -10.09
N ALA A 259 -17.59 -13.30 -9.25
CA ALA A 259 -17.64 -14.33 -8.23
C ALA A 259 -18.12 -15.67 -8.76
N ASP A 260 -17.60 -16.76 -8.18
CA ASP A 260 -18.08 -18.11 -8.41
C ASP A 260 -19.47 -18.35 -7.81
N GLU A 261 -20.13 -19.41 -8.26
CA GLU A 261 -21.47 -19.83 -7.79
C GLU A 261 -21.51 -20.27 -6.31
N GLY A 262 -20.36 -20.44 -5.69
CA GLY A 262 -20.25 -20.88 -4.28
C GLY A 262 -20.64 -19.82 -3.24
N TRP A 263 -21.03 -18.62 -3.64
CA TRP A 263 -21.45 -17.53 -2.77
C TRP A 263 -22.97 -17.34 -2.80
N ALA A 264 -23.62 -17.51 -1.66
CA ALA A 264 -25.04 -17.19 -1.50
C ALA A 264 -25.22 -15.85 -0.78
N TYR A 265 -26.17 -15.05 -1.25
CA TYR A 265 -26.57 -13.83 -0.53
C TYR A 265 -27.03 -14.21 0.89
N TYR A 266 -26.47 -13.55 1.88
CA TYR A 266 -26.83 -13.74 3.27
C TYR A 266 -27.72 -12.60 3.78
N ASP A 267 -27.19 -11.37 3.80
CA ASP A 267 -27.91 -10.19 4.26
C ASP A 267 -27.30 -8.89 3.75
N THR A 268 -28.01 -7.79 3.99
CA THR A 268 -27.49 -6.43 3.76
C THR A 268 -27.64 -5.65 5.07
N LEU A 269 -26.52 -5.39 5.72
CA LEU A 269 -26.42 -4.76 7.02
C LEU A 269 -25.48 -3.56 6.95
N ASP A 270 -25.89 -2.44 7.51
CA ASP A 270 -25.04 -1.24 7.70
C ASP A 270 -24.25 -0.80 6.47
N GLY A 271 -24.88 -0.83 5.29
CA GLY A 271 -24.26 -0.42 4.03
C GLY A 271 -23.36 -1.47 3.37
N TYR A 272 -23.17 -2.63 4.00
CA TYR A 272 -22.47 -3.79 3.45
C TYR A 272 -23.43 -4.88 3.00
N VAL A 273 -23.06 -5.55 1.91
CA VAL A 273 -23.72 -6.77 1.43
C VAL A 273 -22.88 -7.96 1.83
N LEU A 274 -23.46 -8.89 2.54
CA LEU A 274 -22.84 -10.12 3.02
C LEU A 274 -23.22 -11.30 2.16
N TYR A 275 -22.23 -12.10 1.80
CA TYR A 275 -22.38 -13.38 1.12
C TYR A 275 -21.82 -14.50 1.98
N GLU A 276 -22.54 -15.59 2.12
CA GLU A 276 -22.09 -16.79 2.80
C GLU A 276 -21.45 -17.77 1.83
N ASN A 277 -20.28 -18.28 2.20
CA ASN A 277 -19.57 -19.33 1.48
C ASN A 277 -20.29 -20.66 1.67
N GLN A 278 -20.87 -21.18 0.60
CA GLN A 278 -21.61 -22.45 0.63
C GLN A 278 -20.70 -23.68 0.85
N ASN A 279 -19.41 -23.51 0.56
CA ASN A 279 -18.37 -24.52 0.77
C ASN A 279 -17.45 -24.12 1.95
N TYR A 280 -18.02 -23.51 2.97
CA TYR A 280 -17.29 -23.16 4.18
C TYR A 280 -16.78 -24.40 4.90
N VAL A 281 -15.49 -24.40 5.22
CA VAL A 281 -14.86 -25.42 6.04
C VAL A 281 -14.48 -24.81 7.38
N PRO A 282 -14.97 -25.38 8.52
CA PRO A 282 -14.64 -24.89 9.85
C PRO A 282 -13.11 -24.98 10.11
N MET A 283 -12.61 -24.16 11.04
CA MET A 283 -11.24 -24.31 11.52
C MET A 283 -11.08 -25.65 12.25
N GLY A 284 -9.90 -26.30 12.05
CA GLY A 284 -9.62 -27.58 12.70
C GLY A 284 -10.20 -28.78 11.96
N PHE A 285 -10.02 -28.87 10.66
CA PHE A 285 -10.33 -30.04 9.84
C PHE A 285 -9.14 -31.01 9.74
N THR A 286 -9.40 -32.24 9.32
CA THR A 286 -8.43 -33.31 9.11
C THR A 286 -8.37 -33.72 7.64
N TYR A 287 -7.29 -34.39 7.26
CA TYR A 287 -7.12 -34.93 5.92
C TYR A 287 -7.12 -36.46 5.96
N ASP A 288 -7.71 -37.06 4.95
CA ASP A 288 -7.63 -38.49 4.68
C ASP A 288 -6.52 -38.83 3.67
N TYR A 289 -6.13 -37.83 2.89
CA TYR A 289 -5.14 -37.99 1.82
C TYR A 289 -3.90 -37.13 2.05
N TYR A 290 -2.78 -37.55 1.50
CA TYR A 290 -1.56 -36.77 1.44
C TYR A 290 -0.90 -36.85 0.05
N LEU A 291 -0.07 -35.88 -0.24
CA LEU A 291 0.88 -35.85 -1.36
C LEU A 291 2.24 -35.36 -0.86
N THR A 292 3.31 -35.69 -1.57
CA THR A 292 4.63 -35.17 -1.20
C THR A 292 4.88 -33.79 -1.76
N GLU A 293 5.85 -33.04 -1.17
CA GLU A 293 6.26 -31.73 -1.68
C GLU A 293 6.65 -31.82 -3.16
N ALA A 294 7.38 -32.87 -3.58
CA ALA A 294 7.77 -33.05 -4.98
C ALA A 294 6.55 -33.18 -5.91
N GLN A 295 5.53 -33.93 -5.50
CA GLN A 295 4.28 -34.05 -6.24
C GLN A 295 3.52 -32.71 -6.32
N TYR A 296 3.51 -31.97 -5.20
CA TYR A 296 2.87 -30.65 -5.14
C TYR A 296 3.57 -29.62 -6.04
N GLU A 297 4.90 -29.60 -6.03
CA GLU A 297 5.70 -28.68 -6.86
C GLU A 297 5.54 -28.96 -8.36
N ASP A 298 5.32 -30.21 -8.75
CA ASP A 298 5.08 -30.60 -10.15
C ASP A 298 3.66 -30.21 -10.66
N THR A 299 2.79 -29.73 -9.79
CA THR A 299 1.45 -29.29 -10.17
C THR A 299 1.41 -27.86 -10.68
N VAL A 300 0.43 -27.53 -11.53
CA VAL A 300 0.24 -26.18 -12.00
C VAL A 300 -0.33 -25.30 -10.88
N THR A 301 0.21 -24.10 -10.77
CA THR A 301 -0.12 -23.17 -9.67
C THR A 301 -1.62 -22.93 -9.45
N PRO A 302 -2.47 -22.74 -10.49
CA PRO A 302 -3.90 -22.51 -10.28
C PRO A 302 -4.64 -23.65 -9.57
N THR A 303 -4.15 -24.88 -9.65
CA THR A 303 -4.80 -26.05 -9.02
C THR A 303 -4.38 -26.27 -7.57
N ARG A 304 -3.32 -25.62 -7.12
CA ARG A 304 -2.70 -25.88 -5.81
C ARG A 304 -3.61 -25.60 -4.63
N SER A 305 -4.44 -24.53 -4.69
CA SER A 305 -5.42 -24.28 -3.62
C SER A 305 -6.47 -25.39 -3.52
N ASN A 306 -6.87 -26.00 -4.65
CA ASN A 306 -7.80 -27.12 -4.68
C ASN A 306 -7.16 -28.37 -4.10
N LEU A 307 -5.90 -28.64 -4.45
CA LEU A 307 -5.15 -29.77 -3.89
C LEU A 307 -5.03 -29.68 -2.36
N LEU A 308 -4.72 -28.49 -1.85
CA LEU A 308 -4.64 -28.25 -0.40
C LEU A 308 -5.96 -28.44 0.34
N MET A 309 -7.09 -28.40 -0.36
CA MET A 309 -8.38 -28.77 0.21
C MET A 309 -8.61 -30.27 0.28
N ARG A 310 -7.89 -31.07 -0.51
CA ARG A 310 -8.08 -32.54 -0.57
C ARG A 310 -7.00 -33.32 0.17
N ALA A 311 -5.78 -32.83 0.16
CA ALA A 311 -4.65 -33.59 0.66
C ALA A 311 -3.67 -32.71 1.44
N LEU A 312 -3.08 -33.29 2.47
CA LEU A 312 -1.99 -32.70 3.21
C LEU A 312 -0.69 -32.83 2.43
N VAL A 313 0.06 -31.74 2.31
CA VAL A 313 1.42 -31.80 1.72
C VAL A 313 2.40 -32.20 2.80
N LEU A 314 3.14 -33.25 2.57
CA LEU A 314 4.15 -33.77 3.47
C LEU A 314 5.53 -33.69 2.84
N THR A 315 6.54 -33.43 3.65
CA THR A 315 7.92 -33.68 3.24
C THR A 315 8.13 -35.18 3.03
N GLU A 316 9.19 -35.58 2.31
CA GLU A 316 9.51 -37.00 2.14
C GLU A 316 9.75 -37.71 3.50
N GLU A 317 10.33 -36.99 4.46
CA GLU A 317 10.57 -37.49 5.81
C GLU A 317 9.25 -37.69 6.57
N ASP A 318 8.35 -36.70 6.51
CA ASP A 318 7.03 -36.76 7.14
C ASP A 318 6.15 -37.84 6.49
N ALA A 319 6.24 -38.02 5.18
CA ALA A 319 5.53 -39.09 4.46
C ALA A 319 5.93 -40.49 4.95
N VAL A 320 7.20 -40.70 5.27
CA VAL A 320 7.68 -41.97 5.88
C VAL A 320 7.14 -42.10 7.32
N ALA A 321 7.13 -41.04 8.09
CA ALA A 321 6.71 -41.08 9.50
C ALA A 321 5.19 -41.18 9.68
N TYR A 322 4.43 -40.45 8.91
CA TYR A 322 2.98 -40.25 9.10
C TYR A 322 2.12 -40.84 7.97
N GLY A 323 2.68 -41.17 6.81
CA GLY A 323 1.94 -41.71 5.66
C GLY A 323 1.17 -43.00 5.96
N GLN A 324 1.53 -43.75 7.03
CA GLN A 324 0.75 -44.90 7.48
C GLN A 324 -0.68 -44.57 7.98
N TYR A 325 -0.94 -43.31 8.34
CA TYR A 325 -2.23 -42.85 8.83
C TYR A 325 -3.10 -42.16 7.73
N LEU A 326 -2.53 -41.94 6.54
CA LEU A 326 -3.14 -41.26 5.44
C LEU A 326 -3.04 -42.10 4.16
N THR A 327 -3.92 -41.83 3.21
CA THR A 327 -3.87 -42.50 1.89
C THR A 327 -3.12 -41.58 0.90
N PRO A 328 -2.14 -42.11 0.13
CA PRO A 328 -1.53 -41.31 -0.94
C PRO A 328 -2.60 -40.85 -1.95
N LEU A 329 -2.57 -39.58 -2.32
CA LEU A 329 -3.48 -39.05 -3.33
C LEU A 329 -3.13 -39.70 -4.70
N PRO A 330 -4.13 -40.28 -5.42
CA PRO A 330 -3.86 -40.89 -6.73
C PRO A 330 -3.29 -39.87 -7.73
N THR A 331 -2.23 -40.28 -8.46
CA THR A 331 -1.57 -39.40 -9.45
C THR A 331 -2.52 -38.87 -10.53
N ALA A 332 -3.54 -39.64 -10.91
CA ALA A 332 -4.56 -39.26 -11.87
C ALA A 332 -5.36 -38.04 -11.35
N GLU A 333 -5.56 -37.90 -10.03
CA GLU A 333 -6.31 -36.83 -9.42
C GLU A 333 -5.51 -35.53 -9.32
N LEU A 334 -4.17 -35.59 -9.35
CA LEU A 334 -3.32 -34.39 -9.39
C LEU A 334 -3.56 -33.54 -10.65
N ASN A 335 -3.89 -34.19 -11.77
CA ASN A 335 -4.08 -33.53 -13.06
C ASN A 335 -5.56 -33.21 -13.39
N ASP A 336 -6.51 -33.87 -12.70
CA ASP A 336 -7.94 -33.74 -12.96
C ASP A 336 -8.60 -32.58 -12.19
N LEU A 337 -7.89 -31.98 -11.25
CA LEU A 337 -8.38 -30.85 -10.46
C LEU A 337 -8.34 -29.56 -11.32
N THR A 338 -9.28 -29.45 -12.24
CA THR A 338 -9.44 -28.23 -13.00
C THR A 338 -10.03 -27.14 -12.13
N TYR A 339 -9.42 -25.98 -12.21
CA TYR A 339 -9.75 -24.74 -11.50
C TYR A 339 -11.26 -24.37 -11.52
N THR A 340 -12.02 -24.85 -12.47
CA THR A 340 -13.41 -24.46 -12.69
C THR A 340 -14.48 -25.32 -12.02
N ARG A 341 -14.11 -26.37 -11.28
CA ARG A 341 -15.08 -27.39 -10.82
C ARG A 341 -15.07 -27.73 -9.33
N TYR A 342 -14.32 -27.05 -8.52
CA TYR A 342 -14.18 -27.47 -7.12
C TYR A 342 -15.38 -27.18 -6.23
N THR A 343 -16.36 -26.40 -6.67
CA THR A 343 -17.53 -26.06 -5.88
C THR A 343 -18.37 -27.26 -5.47
N GLN A 344 -18.43 -28.31 -6.28
CA GLN A 344 -19.19 -29.51 -5.97
C GLN A 344 -18.37 -30.59 -5.24
N ASP A 345 -17.09 -30.66 -5.55
CA ASP A 345 -16.22 -31.72 -4.99
C ASP A 345 -15.74 -31.39 -3.58
N LEU A 346 -15.59 -30.11 -3.23
CA LEU A 346 -15.22 -29.69 -1.88
C LEU A 346 -16.30 -29.90 -0.83
N SER A 347 -17.57 -29.90 -1.24
CA SER A 347 -18.67 -30.26 -0.37
C SER A 347 -18.64 -31.74 0.07
N LEU A 348 -17.84 -32.56 -0.61
CA LEU A 348 -17.65 -33.98 -0.30
C LEU A 348 -16.45 -34.22 0.64
N ILE A 349 -15.68 -33.22 0.98
CA ILE A 349 -14.72 -33.33 2.07
C ILE A 349 -15.50 -33.26 3.37
N HIS A 350 -16.24 -34.31 3.64
CA HIS A 350 -16.85 -34.53 4.94
C HIS A 350 -15.74 -34.85 5.93
N ILE A 351 -15.50 -33.90 6.75
CA ILE A 351 -14.68 -34.06 7.94
C ILE A 351 -15.50 -34.83 8.98
#